data_37873b26ace2d308444bfeaf4116ade7
#
_entry.id   37873b26ace2d308444bfeaf4116ade7
#
_cell.length_a   1.000
_cell.length_b   1.000
_cell.length_c   1.000
_cell.angle_alpha   90.00
_cell.angle_beta   90.00
_cell.angle_gamma   90.00
#
_symmetry.space_group_name_H-M   'P 1'
#
loop_
_entity.id
_entity.type
_entity.pdbx_description
1 polymer ?
#
loop_
_entity_poly.entity_id
_entity_poly.type
_entity_poly.pdbx_seq_one_letter_code
_entity_poly.pdbx_strand_id
1 'polypeptide(L)'
;MAPGFPLAELAQSVGAAAARTVEEAQFKEDALPGGREVKAFAAAWPERIAETALRDGEWMLRIDEDWFAWANGRLLPDSERSRWEDYAALPLYRYPLSLPPLAVLDEEAAARLRQRVRDDAANPPRRHEGFLGRLLQAGSRAETEGRVVRMEVAGFTVTVHERLEQPLTRVSEELRALRLTDPAVAGFLKGLTEINGYNYRFVEGTHSRSFHSYGLAVDLVPKSYGGRHAYWMWAMSKVRDFWTVPYERRWMVPAPVVEVFERNGFVWGGKWLFFDTMHFEYRPEILFMARE
;
A
#
# COMPACT_ATOMS: atom_id res chain seq x y z
N MET A 1 40.33 -51.12 24.83
CA MET A 1 40.15 -50.22 23.66
C MET A 1 38.70 -49.67 23.70
N ALA A 2 38.52 -48.45 24.08
CA ALA A 2 37.21 -47.80 24.04
C ALA A 2 36.95 -47.26 22.62
N PRO A 3 35.75 -47.40 22.05
CA PRO A 3 35.45 -46.87 20.74
C PRO A 3 35.40 -45.34 20.79
N GLY A 4 36.23 -44.69 19.98
CA GLY A 4 36.22 -43.25 19.81
C GLY A 4 34.93 -42.82 19.13
N PHE A 5 34.20 -41.90 19.74
CA PHE A 5 33.08 -41.20 19.11
C PHE A 5 33.62 -40.34 17.98
N PRO A 6 33.02 -40.35 16.78
CA PRO A 6 33.48 -39.54 15.68
C PRO A 6 33.13 -38.05 15.92
N LEU A 7 34.15 -37.20 16.06
CA LEU A 7 34.05 -35.74 16.21
C LEU A 7 33.20 -35.07 15.12
N ALA A 8 33.03 -35.69 13.97
CA ALA A 8 32.20 -35.20 12.87
C ALA A 8 30.69 -35.24 13.17
N GLU A 9 30.19 -36.25 13.88
CA GLU A 9 28.76 -36.33 14.27
C GLU A 9 28.41 -35.30 15.35
N LEU A 10 29.36 -35.00 16.26
CA LEU A 10 29.16 -33.96 17.28
C LEU A 10 29.10 -32.58 16.66
N ALA A 11 29.94 -32.29 15.65
CA ALA A 11 29.94 -31.02 14.95
C ALA A 11 28.64 -30.81 14.13
N GLN A 12 28.10 -31.85 13.49
CA GLN A 12 26.84 -31.78 12.78
C GLN A 12 25.63 -31.62 13.72
N SER A 13 25.63 -32.29 14.87
CA SER A 13 24.53 -32.15 15.85
C SER A 13 24.52 -30.78 16.53
N VAL A 14 25.68 -30.21 16.83
CA VAL A 14 25.80 -28.84 17.38
C VAL A 14 25.39 -27.81 16.35
N GLY A 15 25.77 -27.98 15.07
CA GLY A 15 25.34 -27.09 13.98
C GLY A 15 23.83 -27.13 13.76
N ALA A 16 23.21 -28.31 13.76
CA ALA A 16 21.76 -28.48 13.61
C ALA A 16 20.96 -27.90 14.82
N ALA A 17 21.50 -28.10 16.06
CA ALA A 17 20.88 -27.51 17.24
C ALA A 17 20.96 -25.99 17.26
N ALA A 18 22.12 -25.43 16.88
CA ALA A 18 22.29 -23.98 16.74
C ALA A 18 21.37 -23.40 15.65
N ALA A 19 21.24 -24.07 14.50
CA ALA A 19 20.33 -23.63 13.44
C ALA A 19 18.86 -23.65 13.90
N ARG A 20 18.41 -24.70 14.60
CA ARG A 20 17.03 -24.74 15.16
C ARG A 20 16.81 -23.66 16.20
N THR A 21 17.77 -23.35 17.05
CA THR A 21 17.66 -22.29 18.05
C THR A 21 17.56 -20.90 17.39
N VAL A 22 18.28 -20.69 16.28
CA VAL A 22 18.20 -19.45 15.49
C VAL A 22 16.84 -19.34 14.79
N GLU A 23 16.34 -20.44 14.19
CA GLU A 23 15.01 -20.46 13.56
C GLU A 23 13.88 -20.22 14.57
N GLU A 24 13.97 -20.84 15.79
CA GLU A 24 12.98 -20.61 16.85
C GLU A 24 13.03 -19.19 17.41
N ALA A 25 14.21 -18.60 17.54
CA ALA A 25 14.38 -17.21 17.94
C ALA A 25 13.81 -16.26 16.87
N GLN A 26 14.11 -16.49 15.59
CA GLN A 26 13.60 -15.72 14.47
C GLN A 26 12.08 -15.81 14.37
N PHE A 27 11.50 -17.02 14.55
CA PHE A 27 10.05 -17.22 14.56
C PHE A 27 9.37 -16.44 15.70
N LYS A 28 9.99 -16.37 16.89
CA LYS A 28 9.49 -15.60 18.03
C LYS A 28 9.57 -14.10 17.78
N GLU A 29 10.64 -13.63 17.17
CA GLU A 29 10.79 -12.22 16.78
C GLU A 29 9.78 -11.81 15.72
N ASP A 30 9.56 -12.65 14.69
CA ASP A 30 8.60 -12.41 13.63
C ASP A 30 7.14 -12.38 14.13
N ALA A 31 6.86 -13.05 15.24
CA ALA A 31 5.56 -12.99 15.90
C ALA A 31 5.28 -11.70 16.68
N LEU A 32 6.30 -10.85 16.90
CA LEU A 32 6.10 -9.55 17.54
C LEU A 32 5.39 -8.58 16.60
N PRO A 33 4.49 -7.73 17.14
CA PRO A 33 3.77 -6.74 16.33
C PRO A 33 4.73 -5.85 15.52
N GLY A 34 4.46 -5.68 14.23
CA GLY A 34 5.23 -4.81 13.34
C GLY A 34 6.38 -5.49 12.60
N GLY A 35 6.77 -6.72 12.99
CA GLY A 35 7.89 -7.41 12.34
C GLY A 35 7.65 -7.65 10.85
N ARG A 36 6.46 -8.11 10.50
CA ARG A 36 6.05 -8.34 9.12
C ARG A 36 6.02 -7.05 8.30
N GLU A 37 5.43 -6.01 8.85
CA GLU A 37 5.28 -4.71 8.20
C GLU A 37 6.65 -4.03 7.99
N VAL A 38 7.50 -4.00 9.01
CA VAL A 38 8.85 -3.43 8.93
C VAL A 38 9.70 -4.17 7.90
N LYS A 39 9.67 -5.51 7.89
CA LYS A 39 10.37 -6.34 6.90
C LYS A 39 9.83 -6.12 5.48
N ALA A 40 8.50 -6.00 5.33
CA ALA A 40 7.89 -5.70 4.04
C ALA A 40 8.31 -4.33 3.48
N PHE A 41 8.40 -3.31 4.33
CA PHE A 41 8.96 -2.01 3.92
C PHE A 41 10.42 -2.12 3.51
N ALA A 42 11.25 -2.82 4.29
CA ALA A 42 12.67 -3.00 3.95
C ALA A 42 12.84 -3.74 2.61
N ALA A 43 12.06 -4.78 2.35
CA ALA A 43 12.08 -5.51 1.09
C ALA A 43 11.59 -4.67 -0.09
N ALA A 44 10.60 -3.81 0.13
CA ALA A 44 10.01 -2.95 -0.90
C ALA A 44 10.87 -1.72 -1.24
N TRP A 45 11.66 -1.22 -0.28
CA TRP A 45 12.43 0.01 -0.39
C TRP A 45 13.90 -0.18 0.02
N PRO A 46 14.62 -1.20 -0.53
CA PRO A 46 15.96 -1.57 -0.07
C PRO A 46 17.00 -0.47 -0.26
N GLU A 47 16.80 0.45 -1.21
CA GLU A 47 17.71 1.57 -1.46
C GLU A 47 17.49 2.76 -0.50
N ARG A 48 16.40 2.73 0.29
CA ARG A 48 16.07 3.79 1.25
C ARG A 48 16.15 3.31 2.69
N ILE A 49 15.78 2.07 2.95
CA ILE A 49 15.78 1.49 4.29
C ILE A 49 17.11 0.76 4.51
N ALA A 50 18.00 1.38 5.26
CA ALA A 50 19.36 0.92 5.47
C ALA A 50 19.43 -0.28 6.42
N GLU A 51 18.51 -0.36 7.39
CA GLU A 51 18.55 -1.34 8.49
C GLU A 51 17.18 -1.55 9.10
N THR A 52 16.92 -2.78 9.56
CA THR A 52 15.82 -3.10 10.47
C THR A 52 16.37 -3.71 11.74
N ALA A 53 15.78 -3.40 12.88
CA ALA A 53 16.24 -3.91 14.18
C ALA A 53 15.06 -4.11 15.13
N LEU A 54 15.22 -5.05 16.04
CA LEU A 54 14.37 -5.20 17.22
C LEU A 54 15.09 -4.56 18.41
N ARG A 55 14.55 -3.47 18.98
CA ARG A 55 15.12 -2.76 20.12
C ARG A 55 14.06 -2.62 21.19
N ASP A 56 14.39 -3.02 22.41
CA ASP A 56 13.47 -2.96 23.56
C ASP A 56 12.11 -3.65 23.32
N GLY A 57 12.09 -4.70 22.47
CA GLY A 57 10.89 -5.45 22.11
C GLY A 57 10.02 -4.80 21.02
N GLU A 58 10.47 -3.71 20.42
CA GLU A 58 9.80 -3.00 19.33
C GLU A 58 10.58 -3.08 18.03
N TRP A 59 9.90 -3.32 16.93
CA TRP A 59 10.50 -3.30 15.61
C TRP A 59 10.75 -1.86 15.15
N MET A 60 11.93 -1.63 14.59
CA MET A 60 12.36 -0.36 14.06
C MET A 60 12.97 -0.52 12.67
N LEU A 61 12.95 0.55 11.90
CA LEU A 61 13.71 0.66 10.64
C LEU A 61 14.45 2.00 10.59
N ARG A 62 15.54 2.02 9.83
CA ARG A 62 16.38 3.21 9.67
C ARG A 62 16.39 3.70 8.22
N ILE A 63 16.14 4.98 8.06
CA ILE A 63 16.25 5.71 6.79
C ILE A 63 17.26 6.83 7.00
N ASP A 64 18.35 6.82 6.25
CA ASP A 64 19.49 7.70 6.48
C ASP A 64 19.97 7.57 7.94
N GLU A 65 19.97 8.64 8.73
CA GLU A 65 20.34 8.63 10.15
C GLU A 65 19.13 8.50 11.10
N ASP A 66 17.90 8.51 10.57
CA ASP A 66 16.69 8.55 11.38
C ASP A 66 16.11 7.14 11.60
N TRP A 67 15.81 6.85 12.87
CA TRP A 67 15.11 5.65 13.28
C TRP A 67 13.62 5.89 13.43
N PHE A 68 12.84 4.96 12.89
CA PHE A 68 11.38 4.94 12.98
C PHE A 68 10.93 3.66 13.68
N ALA A 69 10.24 3.83 14.82
CA ALA A 69 9.70 2.73 15.60
C ALA A 69 8.30 2.33 15.10
N TRP A 70 8.03 1.04 15.13
CA TRP A 70 6.67 0.55 14.93
C TRP A 70 5.84 0.77 16.20
N ALA A 71 4.95 1.72 16.16
CA ALA A 71 4.09 2.09 17.27
C ALA A 71 2.62 1.85 16.91
N ASN A 72 2.13 0.66 17.19
CA ASN A 72 0.72 0.26 17.00
C ASN A 72 0.15 0.65 15.62
N GLY A 73 0.81 0.20 14.53
CA GLY A 73 0.40 0.49 13.15
C GLY A 73 0.91 1.81 12.58
N ARG A 74 1.79 2.53 13.28
CA ARG A 74 2.46 3.75 12.81
C ARG A 74 3.97 3.50 12.74
N LEU A 75 4.64 4.16 11.82
CA LEU A 75 6.10 4.29 11.82
C LEU A 75 6.42 5.72 12.23
N LEU A 76 6.85 5.89 13.49
CA LEU A 76 7.10 7.18 14.11
C LEU A 76 8.59 7.37 14.39
N PRO A 77 9.10 8.61 14.29
CA PRO A 77 10.41 8.92 14.86
C PRO A 77 10.49 8.42 16.30
N ASP A 78 11.64 7.91 16.71
CA ASP A 78 11.82 7.32 18.05
C ASP A 78 11.41 8.29 19.18
N SER A 79 11.65 9.59 18.99
CA SER A 79 11.24 10.65 19.94
C SER A 79 9.72 10.84 20.09
N GLU A 80 8.93 10.34 19.11
CA GLU A 80 7.48 10.51 19.08
C GLU A 80 6.69 9.19 19.27
N ARG A 81 7.39 8.05 19.44
CA ARG A 81 6.75 6.73 19.52
C ARG A 81 5.69 6.61 20.62
N SER A 82 5.90 7.28 21.76
CA SER A 82 4.94 7.29 22.88
C SER A 82 3.65 8.07 22.61
N ARG A 83 3.62 8.88 21.56
CA ARG A 83 2.47 9.69 21.13
C ARG A 83 1.69 9.05 19.99
N TRP A 84 1.80 7.74 19.83
CA TRP A 84 1.16 7.02 18.69
C TRP A 84 -0.36 7.23 18.62
N GLU A 85 -1.04 7.49 19.75
CA GLU A 85 -2.48 7.76 19.81
C GLU A 85 -2.89 9.06 19.11
N ASP A 86 -1.97 10.04 19.00
CA ASP A 86 -2.21 11.31 18.32
C ASP A 86 -2.33 11.14 16.79
N TYR A 87 -1.99 9.96 16.26
CA TYR A 87 -1.90 9.73 14.83
C TYR A 87 -2.73 8.53 14.37
N ALA A 88 -3.32 8.64 13.19
CA ALA A 88 -3.92 7.51 12.50
C ALA A 88 -2.84 6.51 12.05
N ALA A 89 -3.19 5.23 12.06
CA ALA A 89 -2.31 4.18 11.55
C ALA A 89 -2.00 4.36 10.05
N LEU A 90 -0.87 3.85 9.61
CA LEU A 90 -0.60 3.67 8.19
C LEU A 90 -1.64 2.70 7.60
N PRO A 91 -2.12 2.94 6.37
CA PRO A 91 -3.09 2.07 5.74
C PRO A 91 -2.40 0.79 5.23
N LEU A 92 -1.97 -0.06 6.18
CA LEU A 92 -1.44 -1.39 5.92
C LEU A 92 -2.54 -2.41 6.16
N TYR A 93 -2.78 -3.27 5.19
CA TYR A 93 -3.88 -4.23 5.20
C TYR A 93 -3.54 -5.45 4.35
N ARG A 94 -4.23 -6.55 4.59
CA ARG A 94 -4.14 -7.73 3.73
C ARG A 94 -4.82 -7.42 2.39
N TYR A 95 -4.02 -7.23 1.35
CA TYR A 95 -4.52 -6.97 0.00
C TYR A 95 -5.00 -8.26 -0.66
N PRO A 96 -6.24 -8.33 -1.15
CA PRO A 96 -6.73 -9.52 -1.83
C PRO A 96 -6.13 -9.63 -3.25
N LEU A 97 -5.54 -10.79 -3.58
CA LEU A 97 -4.95 -11.02 -4.90
C LEU A 97 -6.00 -11.12 -6.02
N SER A 98 -7.22 -11.56 -5.69
CA SER A 98 -8.39 -11.54 -6.59
C SER A 98 -9.42 -10.52 -6.13
N LEU A 99 -10.41 -10.22 -6.97
CA LEU A 99 -11.53 -9.37 -6.59
C LEU A 99 -12.30 -10.05 -5.44
N PRO A 100 -12.39 -9.43 -4.23
CA PRO A 100 -13.02 -10.05 -3.09
C PRO A 100 -14.55 -10.15 -3.28
N PRO A 101 -15.26 -11.08 -2.60
CA PRO A 101 -16.71 -11.03 -2.54
C PRO A 101 -17.16 -9.71 -1.90
N LEU A 102 -18.38 -9.27 -2.24
CA LEU A 102 -18.97 -8.11 -1.56
C LEU A 102 -19.05 -8.37 -0.06
N ALA A 103 -18.75 -7.34 0.73
CA ALA A 103 -18.84 -7.44 2.19
C ALA A 103 -20.31 -7.65 2.62
N VAL A 104 -20.55 -8.76 3.30
CA VAL A 104 -21.82 -9.04 3.97
C VAL A 104 -21.61 -8.75 5.45
N LEU A 105 -22.20 -7.66 5.93
CA LEU A 105 -22.10 -7.23 7.32
C LEU A 105 -23.45 -7.49 8.00
N ASP A 106 -23.42 -8.04 9.22
CA ASP A 106 -24.58 -8.02 10.09
C ASP A 106 -24.90 -6.57 10.54
N GLU A 107 -26.07 -6.36 11.15
CA GLU A 107 -26.50 -5.00 11.51
C GLU A 107 -25.57 -4.35 12.54
N GLU A 108 -24.95 -5.13 13.44
CA GLU A 108 -24.01 -4.58 14.43
C GLU A 108 -22.71 -4.11 13.74
N ALA A 109 -22.12 -4.90 12.85
CA ALA A 109 -20.94 -4.51 12.09
C ALA A 109 -21.23 -3.33 11.15
N ALA A 110 -22.40 -3.32 10.50
CA ALA A 110 -22.85 -2.21 9.65
C ALA A 110 -23.04 -0.93 10.48
N ALA A 111 -23.63 -1.02 11.67
CA ALA A 111 -23.79 0.12 12.57
C ALA A 111 -22.42 0.67 13.03
N ARG A 112 -21.47 -0.20 13.42
CA ARG A 112 -20.10 0.21 13.77
C ARG A 112 -19.40 0.91 12.61
N LEU A 113 -19.54 0.39 11.39
CA LEU A 113 -18.92 1.01 10.20
C LEU A 113 -19.51 2.39 9.90
N ARG A 114 -20.84 2.52 9.96
CA ARG A 114 -21.52 3.82 9.81
C ARG A 114 -21.12 4.82 10.91
N GLN A 115 -20.96 4.34 12.16
CA GLN A 115 -20.49 5.18 13.26
C GLN A 115 -19.06 5.66 13.00
N ARG A 116 -18.15 4.76 12.60
CA ARG A 116 -16.78 5.12 12.26
C ARG A 116 -16.72 6.20 11.17
N VAL A 117 -17.53 6.08 10.10
CA VAL A 117 -17.59 7.11 9.04
C VAL A 117 -18.00 8.47 9.60
N ARG A 118 -18.96 8.50 10.55
CA ARG A 118 -19.37 9.75 11.22
C ARG A 118 -18.29 10.30 12.13
N ASP A 119 -17.61 9.43 12.89
CA ASP A 119 -16.56 9.84 13.82
C ASP A 119 -15.34 10.39 13.07
N ASP A 120 -14.95 9.74 11.98
CA ASP A 120 -13.88 10.20 11.10
C ASP A 120 -14.23 11.56 10.46
N ALA A 121 -15.49 11.80 10.11
CA ALA A 121 -15.96 13.09 9.61
C ALA A 121 -15.98 14.19 10.69
N ALA A 122 -16.30 13.84 11.94
CA ALA A 122 -16.33 14.77 13.08
C ALA A 122 -14.92 15.08 13.60
N ASN A 123 -14.01 14.09 13.57
CA ASN A 123 -12.62 14.16 14.02
C ASN A 123 -11.71 13.60 12.92
N PRO A 124 -11.39 14.40 11.89
CA PRO A 124 -10.64 13.93 10.74
C PRO A 124 -9.28 13.32 11.10
N PRO A 125 -9.02 12.04 10.75
CA PRO A 125 -7.80 11.37 11.15
C PRO A 125 -6.57 11.99 10.49
N ARG A 126 -5.49 12.12 11.26
CA ARG A 126 -4.20 12.65 10.79
C ARG A 126 -3.12 11.58 10.91
N ARG A 127 -2.50 11.21 9.80
CA ARG A 127 -1.29 10.37 9.81
C ARG A 127 -0.06 11.22 10.12
N HIS A 128 0.91 10.61 10.78
CA HIS A 128 2.23 11.22 10.92
C HIS A 128 2.96 11.21 9.57
N GLU A 129 3.48 12.35 9.14
CA GLU A 129 4.07 12.51 7.81
C GLU A 129 5.58 12.19 7.76
N GLY A 130 6.25 12.11 8.92
CA GLY A 130 7.71 12.00 9.01
C GLY A 130 8.28 10.78 8.30
N PHE A 131 7.68 9.61 8.49
CA PHE A 131 8.16 8.38 7.85
C PHE A 131 8.07 8.44 6.32
N LEU A 132 6.88 8.70 5.77
CA LEU A 132 6.71 8.79 4.32
C LEU A 132 7.48 9.97 3.73
N GLY A 133 7.53 11.09 4.43
CA GLY A 133 8.32 12.25 4.03
C GLY A 133 9.81 11.92 3.90
N ARG A 134 10.37 11.17 4.85
CA ARG A 134 11.78 10.74 4.82
C ARG A 134 12.01 9.65 3.77
N LEU A 135 11.14 8.64 3.71
CA LEU A 135 11.23 7.55 2.75
C LEU A 135 11.29 8.06 1.30
N LEU A 136 10.45 9.04 1.00
CA LEU A 136 10.26 9.59 -0.35
C LEU A 136 11.06 10.87 -0.60
N GLN A 137 11.75 11.41 0.42
CA GLN A 137 12.36 12.74 0.36
C GLN A 137 11.35 13.82 -0.06
N ALA A 138 10.14 13.73 0.50
CA ALA A 138 8.96 14.51 0.14
C ALA A 138 8.17 14.96 1.39
N GLY A 139 8.88 15.42 2.43
CA GLY A 139 8.33 15.87 3.70
C GLY A 139 7.53 17.17 3.59
N SER A 140 7.84 18.02 2.59
CA SER A 140 7.12 19.25 2.28
C SER A 140 6.61 19.25 0.84
N ARG A 141 5.75 20.23 0.52
CA ARG A 141 5.29 20.44 -0.86
C ARG A 141 6.46 20.75 -1.80
N ALA A 142 7.36 21.64 -1.39
CA ALA A 142 8.50 22.04 -2.21
C ALA A 142 9.47 20.87 -2.47
N GLU A 143 9.74 20.05 -1.45
CA GLU A 143 10.54 18.83 -1.63
C GLU A 143 9.86 17.84 -2.58
N THR A 144 8.54 17.64 -2.46
CA THR A 144 7.81 16.77 -3.37
C THR A 144 7.85 17.29 -4.81
N GLU A 145 7.64 18.61 -5.00
CA GLU A 145 7.70 19.23 -6.33
C GLU A 145 9.09 19.17 -6.96
N GLY A 146 10.15 19.05 -6.15
CA GLY A 146 11.51 18.78 -6.61
C GLY A 146 11.77 17.31 -6.99
N ARG A 147 10.83 16.40 -6.70
CA ARG A 147 10.95 14.95 -6.95
C ARG A 147 9.94 14.41 -7.95
N VAL A 148 9.02 15.23 -8.43
CA VAL A 148 8.06 14.78 -9.44
C VAL A 148 8.61 14.99 -10.84
N VAL A 149 8.29 14.03 -11.69
CA VAL A 149 8.63 14.02 -13.11
C VAL A 149 7.37 13.91 -13.94
N ARG A 150 7.44 14.44 -15.17
CA ARG A 150 6.38 14.33 -16.16
C ARG A 150 6.73 13.25 -17.16
N MET A 151 5.86 12.25 -17.31
CA MET A 151 6.07 11.12 -18.18
C MET A 151 4.81 10.74 -18.97
N GLU A 152 4.95 9.85 -19.93
CA GLU A 152 3.82 9.30 -20.69
C GLU A 152 3.48 7.88 -20.20
N VAL A 153 2.21 7.63 -19.90
CA VAL A 153 1.67 6.32 -19.53
C VAL A 153 0.47 6.00 -20.41
N ALA A 154 0.56 4.94 -21.19
CA ALA A 154 -0.50 4.47 -22.10
C ALA A 154 -1.06 5.54 -23.06
N GLY A 155 -0.26 6.54 -23.42
CA GLY A 155 -0.64 7.66 -24.30
C GLY A 155 -1.19 8.88 -23.57
N PHE A 156 -1.10 8.92 -22.23
CA PHE A 156 -1.49 10.06 -21.40
C PHE A 156 -0.27 10.63 -20.68
N THR A 157 -0.18 11.94 -20.64
CA THR A 157 0.84 12.61 -19.84
C THR A 157 0.41 12.64 -18.37
N VAL A 158 1.30 12.18 -17.47
CA VAL A 158 1.07 12.18 -16.03
C VAL A 158 2.30 12.75 -15.30
N THR A 159 2.08 13.44 -14.20
CA THR A 159 3.13 13.89 -13.28
C THR A 159 3.11 13.01 -12.05
N VAL A 160 4.24 12.38 -11.73
CA VAL A 160 4.37 11.42 -10.62
C VAL A 160 5.72 11.58 -9.94
N HIS A 161 5.89 10.98 -8.78
CA HIS A 161 7.21 10.91 -8.13
C HIS A 161 8.21 10.18 -9.02
N GLU A 162 9.45 10.64 -9.10
CA GLU A 162 10.53 10.04 -9.90
C GLU A 162 10.68 8.54 -9.67
N ARG A 163 10.35 8.06 -8.46
CA ARG A 163 10.34 6.65 -8.08
C ARG A 163 9.41 5.79 -8.95
N LEU A 164 8.39 6.38 -9.53
CA LEU A 164 7.40 5.69 -10.32
C LEU A 164 7.79 5.60 -11.82
N GLU A 165 8.88 6.22 -12.25
CA GLU A 165 9.26 6.21 -13.67
C GLU A 165 9.40 4.78 -14.20
N GLN A 166 10.20 3.93 -13.55
CA GLN A 166 10.39 2.56 -14.00
C GLN A 166 9.12 1.69 -13.87
N PRO A 167 8.41 1.65 -12.70
CA PRO A 167 7.16 0.93 -12.59
C PRO A 167 6.13 1.32 -13.65
N LEU A 168 5.90 2.62 -13.88
CA LEU A 168 4.92 3.09 -14.85
C LEU A 168 5.37 2.94 -16.30
N THR A 169 6.68 2.95 -16.58
CA THR A 169 7.20 2.59 -17.90
C THR A 169 6.83 1.14 -18.24
N ARG A 170 7.06 0.19 -17.31
CA ARG A 170 6.65 -1.20 -17.50
C ARG A 170 5.13 -1.33 -17.66
N VAL A 171 4.34 -0.65 -16.82
CA VAL A 171 2.88 -0.60 -16.97
C VAL A 171 2.49 -0.11 -18.37
N SER A 172 3.11 0.97 -18.85
CA SER A 172 2.82 1.55 -20.16
C SER A 172 3.14 0.58 -21.31
N GLU A 173 4.28 -0.12 -21.24
CA GLU A 173 4.71 -1.12 -22.23
C GLU A 173 3.76 -2.32 -22.26
N GLU A 174 3.42 -2.87 -21.09
CA GLU A 174 2.51 -4.00 -20.98
C GLU A 174 1.09 -3.65 -21.43
N LEU A 175 0.55 -2.49 -21.07
CA LEU A 175 -0.75 -2.02 -21.54
C LEU A 175 -0.75 -1.79 -23.05
N ARG A 176 0.36 -1.29 -23.63
CA ARG A 176 0.51 -1.11 -25.08
C ARG A 176 0.49 -2.47 -25.80
N ALA A 177 1.12 -3.49 -25.23
CA ALA A 177 1.09 -4.84 -25.78
C ALA A 177 -0.31 -5.47 -25.68
N LEU A 178 -0.94 -5.39 -24.51
CA LEU A 178 -2.30 -5.92 -24.29
C LEU A 178 -3.35 -5.24 -25.19
N ARG A 179 -3.23 -3.95 -25.43
CA ARG A 179 -4.14 -3.20 -26.32
C ARG A 179 -4.20 -3.80 -27.73
N LEU A 180 -3.14 -4.47 -28.19
CA LEU A 180 -3.11 -5.07 -29.52
C LEU A 180 -3.81 -6.44 -29.60
N THR A 181 -3.95 -7.11 -28.46
CA THR A 181 -4.45 -8.50 -28.39
C THR A 181 -5.76 -8.63 -27.61
N ASP A 182 -6.11 -7.65 -26.76
CA ASP A 182 -7.32 -7.67 -25.94
C ASP A 182 -8.24 -6.49 -26.31
N PRO A 183 -9.38 -6.74 -26.97
CA PRO A 183 -10.34 -5.70 -27.34
C PRO A 183 -10.96 -4.97 -26.15
N ALA A 184 -11.09 -5.64 -24.97
CA ALA A 184 -11.61 -4.99 -23.76
C ALA A 184 -10.62 -3.96 -23.21
N VAL A 185 -9.32 -4.31 -23.17
CA VAL A 185 -8.25 -3.37 -22.81
C VAL A 185 -8.16 -2.22 -23.81
N ALA A 186 -8.23 -2.50 -25.11
CA ALA A 186 -8.21 -1.46 -26.15
C ALA A 186 -9.38 -0.49 -26.01
N GLY A 187 -10.58 -1.01 -25.79
CA GLY A 187 -11.81 -0.23 -25.57
C GLY A 187 -11.72 0.62 -24.29
N PHE A 188 -11.22 0.03 -23.21
CA PHE A 188 -11.03 0.70 -21.93
C PHE A 188 -10.06 1.89 -22.06
N LEU A 189 -8.86 1.68 -22.62
CA LEU A 189 -7.86 2.74 -22.80
C LEU A 189 -8.38 3.87 -23.71
N LYS A 190 -9.10 3.54 -24.79
CA LYS A 190 -9.76 4.53 -25.65
C LYS A 190 -10.86 5.31 -24.91
N GLY A 191 -11.47 4.70 -23.91
CA GLY A 191 -12.52 5.28 -23.06
C GLY A 191 -12.02 6.23 -21.99
N LEU A 192 -10.70 6.31 -21.73
CA LEU A 192 -10.11 7.24 -20.77
C LEU A 192 -10.04 8.66 -21.36
N THR A 193 -10.10 9.67 -20.49
CA THR A 193 -9.84 11.08 -20.80
C THR A 193 -8.44 11.48 -20.38
N GLU A 194 -8.01 11.00 -19.20
CA GLU A 194 -6.74 11.38 -18.58
C GLU A 194 -6.28 10.34 -17.57
N ILE A 195 -5.01 10.43 -17.20
CA ILE A 195 -4.44 9.76 -16.03
C ILE A 195 -3.92 10.85 -15.11
N ASN A 196 -4.53 11.00 -13.93
CA ASN A 196 -4.15 11.99 -12.94
C ASN A 196 -3.13 11.40 -11.97
N GLY A 197 -2.04 12.12 -11.71
CA GLY A 197 -0.96 11.73 -10.81
C GLY A 197 -0.83 12.68 -9.62
N TYR A 198 0.31 13.39 -9.55
CA TYR A 198 0.62 14.33 -8.47
C TYR A 198 -0.43 15.43 -8.34
N ASN A 199 -0.94 15.55 -7.13
CA ASN A 199 -1.84 16.63 -6.71
C ASN A 199 -1.69 16.83 -5.20
N TYR A 200 -1.11 17.97 -4.79
CA TYR A 200 -0.87 18.26 -3.38
C TYR A 200 -2.18 18.58 -2.65
N ARG A 201 -2.75 17.59 -1.98
CA ARG A 201 -4.02 17.68 -1.24
C ARG A 201 -4.06 16.70 -0.08
N PHE A 202 -4.96 16.91 0.85
CA PHE A 202 -5.33 15.92 1.85
C PHE A 202 -6.34 14.92 1.27
N VAL A 203 -6.42 13.73 1.87
CA VAL A 203 -7.51 12.78 1.60
C VAL A 203 -8.81 13.42 2.06
N GLU A 204 -9.84 13.36 1.23
CA GLU A 204 -11.15 13.94 1.53
C GLU A 204 -11.70 13.45 2.88
N GLY A 205 -12.15 14.37 3.73
CA GLY A 205 -12.63 14.07 5.09
C GLY A 205 -11.53 13.73 6.09
N THR A 206 -10.23 14.00 5.79
CA THR A 206 -9.12 13.73 6.72
C THR A 206 -8.13 14.89 6.79
N HIS A 207 -7.23 14.85 7.78
CA HIS A 207 -6.03 15.68 7.88
C HIS A 207 -4.75 14.94 7.44
N SER A 208 -4.90 13.83 6.71
CA SER A 208 -3.80 13.02 6.20
C SER A 208 -3.47 13.38 4.75
N ARG A 209 -2.22 13.57 4.41
CA ARG A 209 -1.80 13.78 3.01
C ARG A 209 -2.23 12.58 2.16
N SER A 210 -2.80 12.85 0.98
CA SER A 210 -3.12 11.84 -0.02
C SER A 210 -1.83 11.23 -0.61
N PHE A 211 -1.88 10.00 -1.09
CA PHE A 211 -0.77 9.42 -1.86
C PHE A 211 -0.51 10.17 -3.16
N HIS A 212 -1.50 10.85 -3.74
CA HIS A 212 -1.29 11.82 -4.82
C HIS A 212 -0.38 12.98 -4.40
N SER A 213 -0.45 13.43 -3.15
CA SER A 213 0.42 14.49 -2.63
C SER A 213 1.89 14.11 -2.51
N TYR A 214 2.18 12.82 -2.57
CA TYR A 214 3.54 12.27 -2.67
C TYR A 214 3.90 11.89 -4.11
N GLY A 215 2.96 12.00 -5.05
CA GLY A 215 3.13 11.52 -6.42
C GLY A 215 3.16 9.99 -6.55
N LEU A 216 2.65 9.26 -5.54
CA LEU A 216 2.65 7.78 -5.49
C LEU A 216 1.32 7.15 -5.94
N ALA A 217 0.37 7.94 -6.40
CA ALA A 217 -0.90 7.44 -6.87
C ALA A 217 -1.24 7.96 -8.26
N VAL A 218 -2.03 7.18 -9.00
CA VAL A 218 -2.61 7.57 -10.28
C VAL A 218 -4.09 7.20 -10.32
N ASP A 219 -4.90 8.09 -10.91
CA ASP A 219 -6.31 7.87 -11.17
C ASP A 219 -6.54 7.72 -12.68
N LEU A 220 -7.18 6.61 -13.09
CA LEU A 220 -7.61 6.40 -14.46
C LEU A 220 -9.00 7.01 -14.64
N VAL A 221 -9.11 8.15 -15.32
CA VAL A 221 -10.35 8.91 -15.44
C VAL A 221 -11.04 8.62 -16.78
N PRO A 222 -12.27 8.07 -16.77
CA PRO A 222 -13.00 7.81 -18.02
C PRO A 222 -13.67 9.07 -18.57
N LYS A 223 -13.98 9.05 -19.87
CA LYS A 223 -14.83 10.04 -20.52
C LYS A 223 -16.24 10.11 -19.91
N SER A 224 -16.72 8.98 -19.38
CA SER A 224 -17.99 8.87 -18.68
C SER A 224 -18.01 7.66 -17.77
N TYR A 225 -18.54 7.84 -16.59
CA TYR A 225 -18.81 6.73 -15.66
C TYR A 225 -20.06 5.92 -16.03
N GLY A 226 -20.85 6.36 -17.02
CA GLY A 226 -22.05 5.67 -17.46
C GLY A 226 -23.12 5.45 -16.39
N GLY A 227 -23.21 6.37 -15.42
CA GLY A 227 -24.12 6.26 -14.27
C GLY A 227 -23.67 5.28 -13.18
N ARG A 228 -22.45 4.71 -13.29
CA ARG A 228 -21.86 3.80 -12.31
C ARG A 228 -21.10 4.56 -11.24
N HIS A 229 -20.93 3.93 -10.07
CA HIS A 229 -20.19 4.49 -8.95
C HIS A 229 -18.69 4.16 -9.07
N ALA A 230 -17.83 5.16 -9.09
CA ALA A 230 -16.40 4.97 -9.08
C ALA A 230 -15.78 5.14 -7.68
N TYR A 231 -16.40 5.94 -6.82
CA TYR A 231 -15.89 6.28 -5.50
C TYR A 231 -16.97 6.11 -4.43
N TRP A 232 -16.62 5.52 -3.30
CA TRP A 232 -17.53 5.17 -2.22
C TRP A 232 -18.29 6.38 -1.63
N MET A 233 -17.63 7.56 -1.49
CA MET A 233 -18.30 8.75 -0.98
C MET A 233 -19.37 9.27 -1.96
N TRP A 234 -19.13 9.18 -3.26
CA TRP A 234 -20.17 9.51 -4.25
C TRP A 234 -21.33 8.51 -4.20
N ALA A 235 -21.02 7.23 -3.96
CA ALA A 235 -22.05 6.21 -3.79
C ALA A 235 -22.89 6.47 -2.53
N MET A 236 -22.27 6.87 -1.41
CA MET A 236 -22.92 7.13 -0.13
C MET A 236 -23.99 8.23 -0.22
N SER A 237 -23.87 9.18 -1.15
CA SER A 237 -24.89 10.20 -1.40
C SER A 237 -26.22 9.62 -1.93
N LYS A 238 -26.20 8.38 -2.47
CA LYS A 238 -27.35 7.71 -3.08
C LYS A 238 -27.70 6.37 -2.42
N VAL A 239 -26.72 5.73 -1.77
CA VAL A 239 -26.84 4.42 -1.15
C VAL A 239 -26.27 4.49 0.25
N ARG A 240 -27.13 4.37 1.27
CA ARG A 240 -26.73 4.47 2.69
C ARG A 240 -25.54 3.57 3.03
N ASP A 241 -25.61 2.33 2.59
CA ASP A 241 -24.63 1.29 2.87
C ASP A 241 -23.79 1.05 1.60
N PHE A 242 -22.88 1.98 1.31
CA PHE A 242 -22.08 2.04 0.07
C PHE A 242 -21.33 0.72 -0.24
N TRP A 243 -20.96 -0.06 0.77
CA TRP A 243 -20.28 -1.35 0.61
C TRP A 243 -21.16 -2.42 -0.03
N THR A 244 -22.49 -2.24 -0.03
CA THR A 244 -23.45 -3.14 -0.68
C THR A 244 -23.62 -2.87 -2.17
N VAL A 245 -23.03 -1.79 -2.71
CA VAL A 245 -23.10 -1.48 -4.14
C VAL A 245 -22.45 -2.63 -4.92
N PRO A 246 -23.20 -3.35 -5.76
CA PRO A 246 -22.67 -4.51 -6.48
C PRO A 246 -21.65 -4.06 -7.56
N TYR A 247 -20.73 -4.94 -7.91
CA TYR A 247 -19.66 -4.64 -8.85
C TYR A 247 -20.17 -4.18 -10.23
N GLU A 248 -21.30 -4.70 -10.69
CA GLU A 248 -21.95 -4.33 -11.96
C GLU A 248 -22.42 -2.86 -11.95
N ARG A 249 -22.64 -2.28 -10.78
CA ARG A 249 -23.00 -0.87 -10.58
C ARG A 249 -21.80 0.02 -10.26
N ARG A 250 -20.62 -0.57 -10.10
CA ARG A 250 -19.36 0.18 -10.00
C ARG A 250 -18.76 0.38 -11.38
N TRP A 251 -18.10 1.50 -11.59
CA TRP A 251 -17.22 1.65 -12.74
C TRP A 251 -15.95 0.84 -12.48
N MET A 252 -15.68 -0.15 -13.32
CA MET A 252 -14.62 -1.12 -13.05
C MET A 252 -13.52 -1.00 -14.09
N VAL A 253 -12.27 -1.08 -13.62
CA VAL A 253 -11.11 -1.29 -14.48
C VAL A 253 -11.09 -2.78 -14.88
N PRO A 254 -10.82 -3.13 -16.16
CA PRO A 254 -10.71 -4.53 -16.59
C PRO A 254 -9.61 -5.28 -15.82
N ALA A 255 -9.86 -6.52 -15.45
CA ALA A 255 -8.92 -7.34 -14.69
C ALA A 255 -7.51 -7.38 -15.30
N PRO A 256 -7.31 -7.55 -16.63
CA PRO A 256 -5.95 -7.54 -17.21
C PRO A 256 -5.20 -6.21 -16.98
N VAL A 257 -5.91 -5.06 -16.93
CA VAL A 257 -5.31 -3.76 -16.62
C VAL A 257 -4.90 -3.71 -15.15
N VAL A 258 -5.78 -4.16 -14.24
CA VAL A 258 -5.47 -4.22 -12.79
C VAL A 258 -4.25 -5.10 -12.55
N GLU A 259 -4.18 -6.27 -13.15
CA GLU A 259 -3.06 -7.20 -13.03
C GLU A 259 -1.73 -6.60 -13.52
N VAL A 260 -1.75 -5.79 -14.59
CA VAL A 260 -0.56 -5.07 -15.04
C VAL A 260 -0.05 -4.13 -13.96
N PHE A 261 -0.92 -3.33 -13.35
CA PHE A 261 -0.54 -2.43 -12.27
C PHE A 261 -0.03 -3.19 -11.04
N GLU A 262 -0.72 -4.26 -10.63
CA GLU A 262 -0.39 -5.04 -9.42
C GLU A 262 0.98 -5.72 -9.52
N ARG A 263 1.33 -6.30 -10.67
CA ARG A 263 2.68 -6.90 -10.83
C ARG A 263 3.80 -5.88 -10.93
N ASN A 264 3.45 -4.61 -11.16
CA ASN A 264 4.39 -3.48 -11.16
C ASN A 264 4.37 -2.66 -9.85
N GLY A 265 3.83 -3.21 -8.77
CA GLY A 265 3.94 -2.63 -7.43
C GLY A 265 2.77 -1.76 -6.99
N PHE A 266 1.68 -1.70 -7.75
CA PHE A 266 0.51 -0.90 -7.41
C PHE A 266 -0.60 -1.74 -6.78
N VAL A 267 -1.30 -1.20 -5.80
CA VAL A 267 -2.57 -1.73 -5.31
C VAL A 267 -3.72 -0.94 -5.92
N TRP A 268 -4.84 -1.61 -6.15
CA TRP A 268 -6.03 -1.01 -6.76
C TRP A 268 -7.14 -0.77 -5.73
N GLY A 269 -7.65 0.45 -5.67
CA GLY A 269 -8.72 0.84 -4.75
C GLY A 269 -10.08 0.20 -5.03
N GLY A 270 -10.28 -0.41 -6.20
CA GLY A 270 -11.50 -1.16 -6.51
C GLY A 270 -11.69 -2.43 -5.67
N LYS A 271 -10.63 -2.94 -5.03
CA LYS A 271 -10.65 -4.08 -4.11
C LYS A 271 -10.91 -3.68 -2.64
N TRP A 272 -11.00 -2.39 -2.34
CA TRP A 272 -11.21 -1.90 -0.98
C TRP A 272 -12.68 -1.93 -0.57
N LEU A 273 -12.93 -2.03 0.74
CA LEU A 273 -14.26 -1.83 1.30
C LEU A 273 -14.76 -0.41 1.00
N PHE A 274 -13.91 0.58 1.24
CA PHE A 274 -14.09 1.98 0.86
C PHE A 274 -13.58 2.16 -0.58
N PHE A 275 -14.30 1.59 -1.54
CA PHE A 275 -13.82 1.47 -2.91
C PHE A 275 -13.56 2.82 -3.60
N ASP A 276 -12.43 2.86 -4.31
CA ASP A 276 -12.09 3.89 -5.28
C ASP A 276 -11.56 3.19 -6.55
N THR A 277 -12.45 2.98 -7.50
CA THR A 277 -12.16 2.12 -8.64
C THR A 277 -11.29 2.78 -9.71
N MET A 278 -11.09 4.11 -9.64
CA MET A 278 -10.17 4.82 -10.51
C MET A 278 -8.72 4.72 -10.01
N HIS A 279 -8.55 4.54 -8.70
CA HIS A 279 -7.36 4.82 -7.93
C HIS A 279 -6.40 3.64 -7.84
N PHE A 280 -5.13 3.90 -8.15
CA PHE A 280 -4.00 2.99 -7.96
C PHE A 280 -2.93 3.67 -7.11
N GLU A 281 -2.44 2.99 -6.06
CA GLU A 281 -1.34 3.46 -5.22
C GLU A 281 -0.11 2.57 -5.40
N TYR A 282 1.07 3.16 -5.57
CA TYR A 282 2.33 2.41 -5.54
C TYR A 282 2.66 2.01 -4.10
N ARG A 283 2.41 0.75 -3.78
CA ARG A 283 2.51 0.19 -2.43
C ARG A 283 3.11 -1.22 -2.46
N PRO A 284 4.37 -1.34 -2.94
CA PRO A 284 5.02 -2.65 -3.06
C PRO A 284 5.08 -3.41 -1.73
N GLU A 285 5.20 -2.73 -0.58
CA GLU A 285 5.20 -3.35 0.74
C GLU A 285 3.89 -4.10 1.05
N ILE A 286 2.74 -3.57 0.60
CA ILE A 286 1.44 -4.26 0.76
C ILE A 286 1.40 -5.53 -0.09
N LEU A 287 1.94 -5.48 -1.29
CA LEU A 287 1.97 -6.64 -2.19
C LEU A 287 2.96 -7.72 -1.71
N PHE A 288 4.06 -7.34 -1.06
CA PHE A 288 4.93 -8.29 -0.37
C PHE A 288 4.16 -9.05 0.71
N MET A 289 3.46 -8.33 1.60
CA MET A 289 2.63 -8.93 2.64
C MET A 289 1.48 -9.79 2.10
N ALA A 290 0.95 -9.50 0.92
CA ALA A 290 -0.15 -10.26 0.34
C ALA A 290 0.27 -11.63 -0.23
N ARG A 291 1.57 -11.81 -0.51
CA ARG A 291 2.13 -13.03 -1.12
C ARG A 291 2.70 -14.01 -0.09
N GLU A 292 2.92 -13.57 1.15
CA GLU A 292 3.27 -14.39 2.31
C GLU A 292 2.03 -15.04 2.95
#